data_5a8833a022c97ce8deccc90ef28e42df
#
_entry.id   5a8833a022c97ce8deccc90ef28e42df
#
_cell.length_a   1.000
_cell.length_b   1.000
_cell.length_c   1.000
_cell.angle_alpha   90.00
_cell.angle_beta   90.00
_cell.angle_gamma   90.00
#
_symmetry.space_group_name_H-M   'P 1'
#
loop_
_entity.id
_entity.type
_entity.pdbx_description
1 polymer ?
#
loop_
_entity_poly.entity_id
_entity_poly.type
_entity_poly.pdbx_seq_one_letter_code
_entity_poly.pdbx_strand_id
1 'polypeptide(L)'
;MESPGAVGEGELEVMYFTSLSEFMNYLDNQVKTLEDNVNLIEKNIAQLEPRLAGFQSLLGVIKKLVGRENILLTPAIEITGLKIVIDPNPIDEYDTLKESLDAMKDKLTVLRKVRELIRVLVTTAKLDVPVLVQMRAGVPIKVLIGVSR
;
A
#
# COMPACT_ATOMS: atom_id res chain seq x y z
N MET A 1 -7.56 22.85 -2.27
CA MET A 1 -6.49 21.96 -2.69
C MET A 1 -5.94 21.22 -1.47
N GLU A 2 -5.96 19.94 -1.52
CA GLU A 2 -5.52 19.13 -0.38
C GLU A 2 -4.01 19.17 -0.20
N SER A 3 -3.58 19.10 1.05
CA SER A 3 -2.16 18.97 1.36
C SER A 3 -1.64 17.63 0.86
N PRO A 4 -0.49 17.59 0.14
CA PRO A 4 0.04 16.33 -0.37
C PRO A 4 0.38 15.30 0.71
N GLY A 5 0.41 15.71 1.97
CA GLY A 5 0.73 14.82 3.07
C GLY A 5 -0.45 14.32 3.87
N ALA A 6 -1.68 14.56 3.43
CA ALA A 6 -2.86 14.15 4.18
C ALA A 6 -3.02 12.62 4.13
N VAL A 7 -2.64 11.94 5.22
CA VAL A 7 -2.69 10.49 5.34
C VAL A 7 -4.14 10.03 5.50
N GLY A 8 -4.55 9.02 4.72
CA GLY A 8 -5.89 8.44 4.78
C GLY A 8 -6.95 9.20 4.00
N GLU A 9 -6.66 10.42 3.59
CA GLU A 9 -7.61 11.18 2.80
C GLU A 9 -7.44 10.92 1.31
N GLY A 10 -6.20 10.97 0.79
CA GLY A 10 -5.93 10.73 -0.61
C GLY A 10 -6.73 11.60 -1.55
N GLU A 11 -6.28 11.71 -2.77
CA GLU A 11 -7.02 12.41 -3.80
C GLU A 11 -8.24 11.62 -4.24
N LEU A 12 -9.36 12.34 -4.43
CA LEU A 12 -10.52 11.76 -5.06
C LEU A 12 -10.31 11.72 -6.57
N GLU A 13 -10.50 10.55 -7.13
CA GLU A 13 -10.44 10.34 -8.56
C GLU A 13 -11.77 9.75 -9.03
N VAL A 14 -12.07 9.96 -10.30
CA VAL A 14 -13.26 9.41 -10.93
C VAL A 14 -12.82 8.60 -12.14
N MET A 15 -13.31 7.37 -12.22
CA MET A 15 -13.09 6.49 -13.38
C MET A 15 -14.41 6.08 -13.96
N TYR A 16 -14.48 6.10 -15.29
CA TYR A 16 -15.64 5.65 -16.03
C TYR A 16 -15.33 4.34 -16.71
N PHE A 17 -16.23 3.38 -16.58
CA PHE A 17 -16.14 2.09 -17.28
C PHE A 17 -17.40 1.89 -18.13
N THR A 18 -17.21 1.33 -19.31
CA THR A 18 -18.32 1.09 -20.24
C THR A 18 -19.25 -0.02 -19.77
N SER A 19 -18.76 -0.87 -18.85
CA SER A 19 -19.55 -1.97 -18.30
C SER A 19 -19.02 -2.38 -16.93
N LEU A 20 -19.83 -3.08 -16.16
CA LEU A 20 -19.38 -3.70 -14.90
C LEU A 20 -18.29 -4.73 -15.14
N SER A 21 -18.35 -5.47 -16.24
CA SER A 21 -17.31 -6.44 -16.61
C SER A 21 -15.96 -5.76 -16.79
N GLU A 22 -15.94 -4.60 -17.43
CA GLU A 22 -14.70 -3.83 -17.60
C GLU A 22 -14.15 -3.38 -16.25
N PHE A 23 -15.01 -2.93 -15.34
CA PHE A 23 -14.62 -2.57 -13.99
C PHE A 23 -14.08 -3.79 -13.22
N MET A 24 -14.73 -4.94 -13.35
CA MET A 24 -14.29 -6.18 -12.72
C MET A 24 -12.89 -6.58 -13.22
N ASN A 25 -12.64 -6.46 -14.53
CA ASN A 25 -11.32 -6.74 -15.10
C ASN A 25 -10.26 -5.79 -14.55
N TYR A 26 -10.61 -4.52 -14.37
CA TYR A 26 -9.73 -3.55 -13.73
C TYR A 26 -9.39 -3.98 -12.31
N LEU A 27 -10.40 -4.39 -11.53
CA LEU A 27 -10.18 -4.86 -10.16
C LEU A 27 -9.32 -6.12 -10.12
N ASP A 28 -9.54 -7.07 -11.03
CA ASP A 28 -8.72 -8.27 -11.12
C ASP A 28 -7.24 -7.92 -11.35
N ASN A 29 -6.98 -6.98 -12.25
CA ASN A 29 -5.63 -6.53 -12.53
C ASN A 29 -4.99 -5.81 -11.35
N GLN A 30 -5.76 -4.98 -10.64
CA GLN A 30 -5.28 -4.29 -9.43
C GLN A 30 -4.95 -5.27 -8.31
N VAL A 31 -5.82 -6.26 -8.09
CA VAL A 31 -5.59 -7.30 -7.08
C VAL A 31 -4.32 -8.08 -7.41
N LYS A 32 -4.16 -8.49 -8.66
CA LYS A 32 -2.98 -9.24 -9.07
C LYS A 32 -1.69 -8.44 -8.89
N THR A 33 -1.68 -7.19 -9.32
CA THR A 33 -0.52 -6.31 -9.17
C THR A 33 -0.17 -6.14 -7.69
N LEU A 34 -1.17 -5.95 -6.84
CA LEU A 34 -0.95 -5.80 -5.40
C LEU A 34 -0.43 -7.08 -4.77
N GLU A 35 -0.96 -8.24 -5.16
CA GLU A 35 -0.48 -9.54 -4.70
C GLU A 35 0.99 -9.75 -5.07
N ASP A 36 1.37 -9.40 -6.30
CA ASP A 36 2.75 -9.51 -6.76
C ASP A 36 3.67 -8.60 -5.95
N ASN A 37 3.23 -7.37 -5.68
CA ASN A 37 4.00 -6.41 -4.89
C ASN A 37 4.13 -6.87 -3.43
N VAL A 38 3.07 -7.39 -2.84
CA VAL A 38 3.10 -7.95 -1.48
C VAL A 38 4.13 -9.08 -1.41
N ASN A 39 4.09 -10.02 -2.37
CA ASN A 39 5.03 -11.13 -2.41
C ASN A 39 6.48 -10.65 -2.54
N LEU A 40 6.72 -9.64 -3.37
CA LEU A 40 8.05 -9.07 -3.56
C LEU A 40 8.57 -8.44 -2.27
N ILE A 41 7.75 -7.66 -1.58
CA ILE A 41 8.15 -7.01 -0.32
C ILE A 41 8.38 -8.05 0.77
N GLU A 42 7.53 -9.07 0.87
CA GLU A 42 7.72 -10.16 1.84
C GLU A 42 9.05 -10.86 1.61
N LYS A 43 9.41 -11.09 0.35
CA LYS A 43 10.69 -11.68 0.00
C LYS A 43 11.86 -10.78 0.39
N ASN A 44 11.73 -9.48 0.14
CA ASN A 44 12.76 -8.51 0.52
C ASN A 44 12.95 -8.45 2.04
N ILE A 45 11.85 -8.49 2.80
CA ILE A 45 11.90 -8.53 4.26
C ILE A 45 12.62 -9.81 4.73
N ALA A 46 12.28 -10.96 4.16
CA ALA A 46 12.92 -12.22 4.52
C ALA A 46 14.44 -12.20 4.28
N GLN A 47 14.88 -11.55 3.21
CA GLN A 47 16.29 -11.38 2.92
C GLN A 47 16.99 -10.41 3.87
N LEU A 48 16.23 -9.46 4.40
CA LEU A 48 16.75 -8.45 5.32
C LEU A 48 16.86 -8.95 6.76
N GLU A 49 16.03 -9.90 7.17
CA GLU A 49 15.95 -10.39 8.56
C GLU A 49 17.30 -10.80 9.17
N PRO A 50 18.17 -11.57 8.49
CA PRO A 50 19.49 -11.93 9.06
C PRO A 50 20.35 -10.70 9.33
N ARG A 51 20.32 -9.70 8.44
CA ARG A 51 21.07 -8.46 8.62
C ARG A 51 20.50 -7.65 9.78
N LEU A 52 19.18 -7.62 9.89
CA LEU A 52 18.49 -6.94 10.98
C LEU A 52 18.87 -7.53 12.32
N ALA A 53 18.83 -8.86 12.45
CA ALA A 53 19.20 -9.55 13.68
C ALA A 53 20.66 -9.26 14.09
N GLY A 54 21.56 -9.31 13.12
CA GLY A 54 22.98 -8.99 13.36
C GLY A 54 23.19 -7.55 13.81
N PHE A 55 22.50 -6.62 13.17
CA PHE A 55 22.58 -5.20 13.51
C PHE A 55 22.01 -4.92 14.91
N GLN A 56 20.89 -5.53 15.26
CA GLN A 56 20.28 -5.39 16.59
C GLN A 56 21.20 -5.95 17.69
N SER A 57 21.87 -7.07 17.43
CA SER A 57 22.84 -7.64 18.35
C SER A 57 24.02 -6.69 18.56
N LEU A 58 24.53 -6.10 17.48
CA LEU A 58 25.61 -5.12 17.56
C LEU A 58 25.20 -3.89 18.37
N LEU A 59 24.00 -3.35 18.12
CA LEU A 59 23.48 -2.22 18.89
C LEU A 59 23.38 -2.54 20.37
N GLY A 60 22.94 -3.75 20.72
CA GLY A 60 22.86 -4.19 22.11
C GLY A 60 24.21 -4.18 22.81
N VAL A 61 25.24 -4.66 22.12
CA VAL A 61 26.62 -4.63 22.66
C VAL A 61 27.12 -3.20 22.83
N ILE A 62 26.93 -2.35 21.82
CA ILE A 62 27.38 -0.95 21.88
C ILE A 62 26.66 -0.20 22.99
N LYS A 63 25.35 -0.38 23.16
CA LYS A 63 24.59 0.24 24.24
C LYS A 63 25.12 -0.14 25.60
N LYS A 64 25.49 -1.39 25.81
CA LYS A 64 26.08 -1.85 27.07
C LYS A 64 27.44 -1.20 27.35
N LEU A 65 28.26 -1.02 26.32
CA LEU A 65 29.58 -0.45 26.44
C LEU A 65 29.55 1.05 26.67
N VAL A 66 28.64 1.77 26.03
CA VAL A 66 28.58 3.23 26.01
C VAL A 66 27.52 3.80 26.97
N GLY A 67 26.51 3.01 27.30
CA GLY A 67 25.41 3.43 28.16
C GLY A 67 24.44 4.41 27.49
N ARG A 68 24.42 4.48 26.16
CA ARG A 68 23.53 5.35 25.39
C ARG A 68 22.51 4.56 24.60
N GLU A 69 21.30 5.09 24.49
CA GLU A 69 20.24 4.43 23.74
C GLU A 69 20.22 4.76 22.25
N ASN A 70 20.63 5.97 21.87
CA ASN A 70 20.57 6.42 20.47
C ASN A 70 21.96 6.69 19.91
N ILE A 71 22.73 5.62 19.73
CA ILE A 71 24.15 5.74 19.35
C ILE A 71 24.30 5.92 17.84
N LEU A 72 23.51 5.20 17.05
CA LEU A 72 23.60 5.22 15.60
C LEU A 72 22.34 5.87 15.03
N LEU A 73 22.39 7.18 14.82
CA LEU A 73 21.32 7.92 14.18
C LEU A 73 21.60 7.95 12.69
N THR A 74 20.65 7.49 11.91
CA THR A 74 20.72 7.60 10.47
C THR A 74 20.40 9.04 10.06
N PRO A 75 21.24 9.71 9.26
CA PRO A 75 20.93 11.05 8.78
C PRO A 75 19.65 11.06 7.96
N ALA A 76 18.75 11.97 8.32
CA ALA A 76 17.49 12.12 7.60
C ALA A 76 17.24 13.58 7.28
N ILE A 77 16.76 13.84 6.07
CA ILE A 77 16.38 15.15 5.59
C ILE A 77 14.91 15.11 5.20
N GLU A 78 14.16 16.10 5.61
CA GLU A 78 12.73 16.17 5.26
C GLU A 78 12.48 17.44 4.47
N ILE A 79 11.99 17.27 3.24
CA ILE A 79 11.73 18.39 2.31
C ILE A 79 10.33 18.18 1.72
N THR A 80 9.44 19.12 1.92
CA THR A 80 8.10 19.11 1.32
C THR A 80 7.33 17.79 1.60
N GLY A 81 7.42 17.30 2.82
CA GLY A 81 6.78 16.05 3.21
C GLY A 81 7.50 14.79 2.78
N LEU A 82 8.60 14.92 2.03
CA LEU A 82 9.41 13.79 1.60
C LEU A 82 10.56 13.59 2.59
N LYS A 83 10.65 12.39 3.14
CA LYS A 83 11.76 12.02 4.02
C LYS A 83 12.82 11.27 3.24
N ILE A 84 14.04 11.80 3.26
CA ILE A 84 15.19 11.18 2.60
C ILE A 84 16.15 10.70 3.68
N VAL A 85 16.45 9.41 3.67
CA VAL A 85 17.37 8.78 4.60
C VAL A 85 18.61 8.34 3.83
N ILE A 86 19.79 8.82 4.27
CA ILE A 86 21.07 8.52 3.62
C ILE A 86 21.75 7.39 4.38
N ASP A 87 22.22 6.37 3.67
CA ASP A 87 22.84 5.18 4.24
C ASP A 87 21.95 4.54 5.32
N PRO A 88 20.73 4.12 4.98
CA PRO A 88 19.80 3.58 5.96
C PRO A 88 20.36 2.31 6.60
N ASN A 89 20.15 2.16 7.90
CA ASN A 89 20.47 0.93 8.59
C ASN A 89 19.37 -0.12 8.36
N PRO A 90 19.60 -1.40 8.70
CA PRO A 90 18.62 -2.44 8.49
C PRO A 90 17.29 -2.22 9.20
N ILE A 91 17.27 -1.47 10.31
CA ILE A 91 16.03 -1.15 11.01
C ILE A 91 15.18 -0.20 10.18
N ASP A 92 15.79 0.84 9.60
CA ASP A 92 15.08 1.78 8.73
C ASP A 92 14.50 1.09 7.50
N GLU A 93 15.28 0.20 6.88
CA GLU A 93 14.80 -0.59 5.74
C GLU A 93 13.63 -1.48 6.14
N TYR A 94 13.75 -2.19 7.25
CA TYR A 94 12.70 -3.07 7.75
C TYR A 94 11.43 -2.31 8.07
N ASP A 95 11.53 -1.21 8.81
CA ASP A 95 10.37 -0.41 9.19
C ASP A 95 9.63 0.12 7.96
N THR A 96 10.37 0.61 6.96
CA THR A 96 9.79 1.13 5.73
C THR A 96 9.07 0.03 4.94
N LEU A 97 9.72 -1.14 4.78
CA LEU A 97 9.13 -2.27 4.07
C LEU A 97 7.91 -2.82 4.81
N LYS A 98 8.00 -2.95 6.13
CA LYS A 98 6.91 -3.49 6.95
C LYS A 98 5.69 -2.58 6.93
N GLU A 99 5.90 -1.28 7.06
CA GLU A 99 4.83 -0.29 6.99
C GLU A 99 4.13 -0.33 5.64
N SER A 100 4.91 -0.39 4.55
CA SER A 100 4.36 -0.49 3.20
C SER A 100 3.62 -1.81 2.99
N LEU A 101 4.16 -2.92 3.50
CA LEU A 101 3.53 -4.23 3.40
C LEU A 101 2.16 -4.23 4.08
N ASP A 102 2.08 -3.71 5.30
CA ASP A 102 0.83 -3.67 6.05
C ASP A 102 -0.23 -2.82 5.31
N ALA A 103 0.15 -1.68 4.76
CA ALA A 103 -0.74 -0.83 3.98
C ALA A 103 -1.23 -1.53 2.71
N MET A 104 -0.35 -2.25 2.01
CA MET A 104 -0.72 -3.00 0.81
C MET A 104 -1.66 -4.15 1.13
N LYS A 105 -1.43 -4.87 2.23
CA LYS A 105 -2.31 -5.97 2.66
C LYS A 105 -3.70 -5.46 3.00
N ASP A 106 -3.80 -4.32 3.68
CA ASP A 106 -5.09 -3.70 4.01
C ASP A 106 -5.84 -3.33 2.74
N LYS A 107 -5.16 -2.68 1.81
CA LYS A 107 -5.74 -2.31 0.52
C LYS A 107 -6.18 -3.53 -0.27
N LEU A 108 -5.37 -4.58 -0.29
CA LEU A 108 -5.67 -5.83 -0.98
C LEU A 108 -6.95 -6.48 -0.42
N THR A 109 -7.10 -6.48 0.90
CA THR A 109 -8.29 -7.01 1.56
C THR A 109 -9.55 -6.28 1.09
N VAL A 110 -9.50 -4.95 1.01
CA VAL A 110 -10.64 -4.14 0.56
C VAL A 110 -10.93 -4.40 -0.91
N LEU A 111 -9.90 -4.39 -1.77
CA LEU A 111 -10.09 -4.63 -3.20
C LEU A 111 -10.66 -6.01 -3.51
N ARG A 112 -10.25 -7.04 -2.76
CA ARG A 112 -10.81 -8.39 -2.91
C ARG A 112 -12.31 -8.42 -2.58
N LYS A 113 -12.72 -7.71 -1.55
CA LYS A 113 -14.14 -7.61 -1.17
C LYS A 113 -14.95 -6.89 -2.24
N VAL A 114 -14.43 -5.76 -2.73
CA VAL A 114 -15.10 -5.02 -3.80
C VAL A 114 -15.21 -5.87 -5.05
N ARG A 115 -14.14 -6.55 -5.43
CA ARG A 115 -14.12 -7.44 -6.59
C ARG A 115 -15.20 -8.52 -6.47
N GLU A 116 -15.34 -9.13 -5.30
CA GLU A 116 -16.33 -10.17 -5.09
C GLU A 116 -17.75 -9.63 -5.20
N LEU A 117 -18.03 -8.45 -4.66
CA LEU A 117 -19.33 -7.80 -4.79
C LEU A 117 -19.67 -7.52 -6.26
N ILE A 118 -18.71 -7.00 -7.02
CA ILE A 118 -18.92 -6.72 -8.44
C ILE A 118 -19.13 -8.01 -9.23
N ARG A 119 -18.38 -9.06 -8.89
CA ARG A 119 -18.56 -10.37 -9.53
C ARG A 119 -19.99 -10.88 -9.36
N VAL A 120 -20.54 -10.78 -8.16
CA VAL A 120 -21.92 -11.19 -7.89
C VAL A 120 -22.90 -10.38 -8.74
N LEU A 121 -22.70 -9.08 -8.87
CA LEU A 121 -23.56 -8.24 -9.70
C LEU A 121 -23.51 -8.63 -11.19
N VAL A 122 -22.33 -8.94 -11.69
CA VAL A 122 -22.16 -9.34 -13.07
C VAL A 122 -22.72 -10.73 -13.34
N THR A 123 -22.42 -11.70 -12.49
CA THR A 123 -22.75 -13.11 -12.75
C THR A 123 -24.15 -13.49 -12.30
N THR A 124 -24.58 -13.01 -11.13
CA THR A 124 -25.86 -13.40 -10.53
C THR A 124 -26.99 -12.46 -10.94
N ALA A 125 -26.77 -11.15 -10.81
CA ALA A 125 -27.78 -10.17 -11.20
C ALA A 125 -27.74 -9.85 -12.70
N LYS A 126 -26.70 -10.29 -13.40
CA LYS A 126 -26.49 -10.08 -14.84
C LYS A 126 -26.53 -8.61 -15.22
N LEU A 127 -26.06 -7.76 -14.34
CA LEU A 127 -25.92 -6.34 -14.60
C LEU A 127 -24.59 -6.10 -15.33
N ASP A 128 -24.67 -5.59 -16.54
CA ASP A 128 -23.46 -5.23 -17.29
C ASP A 128 -23.68 -3.90 -18.00
N VAL A 129 -23.80 -2.87 -17.20
CA VAL A 129 -24.14 -1.52 -17.61
C VAL A 129 -22.97 -0.58 -17.30
N PRO A 130 -22.96 0.63 -17.92
CA PRO A 130 -21.91 1.60 -17.61
C PRO A 130 -21.86 1.99 -16.15
N VAL A 131 -20.67 2.20 -15.64
CA VAL A 131 -20.46 2.58 -14.23
C VAL A 131 -19.51 3.75 -14.10
N LEU A 132 -19.76 4.56 -13.10
CA LEU A 132 -18.89 5.64 -12.68
C LEU A 132 -18.36 5.30 -11.29
N VAL A 133 -17.05 5.25 -11.12
CA VAL A 133 -16.42 4.84 -9.86
C VAL A 133 -15.66 6.01 -9.28
N GLN A 134 -15.99 6.36 -8.04
CA GLN A 134 -15.20 7.32 -7.28
C GLN A 134 -14.19 6.55 -6.44
N MET A 135 -12.94 6.94 -6.55
CA MET A 135 -11.82 6.28 -5.88
C MET A 135 -11.11 7.25 -4.94
N ARG A 136 -10.61 6.70 -3.84
CA ARG A 136 -9.72 7.43 -2.93
C ARG A 136 -8.48 6.58 -2.68
N ALA A 137 -7.30 7.15 -2.98
CA ALA A 137 -6.03 6.44 -2.83
C ALA A 137 -6.04 5.06 -3.53
N GLY A 138 -6.66 4.99 -4.72
CA GLY A 138 -6.74 3.77 -5.50
C GLY A 138 -7.78 2.75 -5.01
N VAL A 139 -8.63 3.12 -4.05
CA VAL A 139 -9.67 2.24 -3.51
C VAL A 139 -11.04 2.78 -3.90
N PRO A 140 -11.91 1.96 -4.51
CA PRO A 140 -13.28 2.38 -4.79
C PRO A 140 -14.04 2.70 -3.51
N ILE A 141 -14.66 3.87 -3.46
CA ILE A 141 -15.47 4.30 -2.32
C ILE A 141 -16.94 4.52 -2.69
N LYS A 142 -17.23 4.69 -3.97
CA LYS A 142 -18.59 4.83 -4.46
C LYS A 142 -18.67 4.34 -5.89
N VAL A 143 -19.68 3.54 -6.18
CA VAL A 143 -19.91 3.01 -7.53
C VAL A 143 -21.32 3.39 -7.95
N LEU A 144 -21.43 4.15 -9.01
CA LEU A 144 -22.71 4.51 -9.62
C LEU A 144 -22.97 3.60 -10.82
N ILE A 145 -23.94 2.75 -10.69
CA ILE A 145 -24.24 1.70 -11.69
C ILE A 145 -25.38 2.17 -12.59
N GLY A 146 -25.19 2.07 -13.90
CA GLY A 146 -26.21 2.48 -14.86
C GLY A 146 -26.20 3.95 -15.16
N VAL A 147 -25.04 4.60 -15.12
CA VAL A 147 -24.94 6.03 -15.40
C VAL A 147 -25.23 6.34 -16.86
N SER A 148 -25.86 7.47 -17.10
CA SER A 148 -26.06 8.01 -18.44
C SER A 148 -24.80 8.73 -18.89
N ARG A 149 -24.56 8.64 -20.17
CA ARG A 149 -23.42 9.32 -20.75
C ARG A 149 -23.85 10.42 -21.68
#